data_f1c9f0cc9fb88bb2dcf10e9aa45fea54
#
_entry.id   f1c9f0cc9fb88bb2dcf10e9aa45fea54
#
_cell.length_a   1.000
_cell.length_b   1.000
_cell.length_c   1.000
_cell.angle_alpha   90.00
_cell.angle_beta   90.00
_cell.angle_gamma   90.00
#
_symmetry.space_group_name_H-M   'P 1'
#
loop_
_entity.id
_entity.type
_entity.pdbx_description
1 polymer ?
#
loop_
_entity_poly.entity_id
_entity_poly.type
_entity_poly.pdbx_seq_one_letter_code
_entity_poly.pdbx_strand_id
1 'polypeptide(L)'
;MEQAGLYRAKVEKYKKALTGFNRLFEHDMALFDPVITDAIMNGQLQKFEYCSELMWKAIRLLIRQRNKISPKSPRDAVKEFFNCGYINSSQYETMIQILDDRNKLSHVYNEDVFTEVYSRIGEFKVVMNDVLTILEKVSID
;
A
#
# COMPACT_ATOMS: atom_id res chain seq x y z
N MET A 1 -9.43 -23.23 -8.25
CA MET A 1 -9.61 -23.45 -6.80
C MET A 1 -8.40 -23.04 -6.00
N GLU A 2 -7.23 -23.60 -6.25
CA GLU A 2 -5.97 -23.20 -5.59
C GLU A 2 -5.62 -21.74 -5.82
N GLN A 3 -5.78 -21.25 -7.05
CA GLN A 3 -5.47 -19.86 -7.41
C GLN A 3 -6.37 -18.88 -6.67
N ALA A 4 -7.66 -19.17 -6.56
CA ALA A 4 -8.60 -18.33 -5.83
C ALA A 4 -8.25 -18.29 -4.32
N GLY A 5 -7.86 -19.44 -3.75
CA GLY A 5 -7.44 -19.53 -2.36
C GLY A 5 -6.16 -18.75 -2.09
N LEU A 6 -5.18 -18.84 -3.01
CA LEU A 6 -3.92 -18.10 -2.89
C LEU A 6 -4.17 -16.59 -2.97
N TYR A 7 -5.02 -16.15 -3.89
CA TYR A 7 -5.35 -14.73 -4.01
C TYR A 7 -6.02 -14.20 -2.74
N ARG A 8 -7.02 -14.92 -2.23
CA ARG A 8 -7.72 -14.52 -0.99
C ARG A 8 -6.77 -14.42 0.18
N ALA A 9 -5.83 -15.37 0.30
CA ALA A 9 -4.83 -15.35 1.36
C ALA A 9 -3.94 -14.10 1.27
N LYS A 10 -3.55 -13.71 0.06
CA LYS A 10 -2.75 -12.50 -0.16
C LYS A 10 -3.53 -11.24 0.20
N VAL A 11 -4.79 -11.17 -0.20
CA VAL A 11 -5.65 -10.02 0.12
C VAL A 11 -5.89 -9.93 1.63
N GLU A 12 -6.14 -11.06 2.30
CA GLU A 12 -6.32 -11.08 3.76
C GLU A 12 -5.06 -10.64 4.50
N LYS A 13 -3.90 -11.04 4.03
CA LYS A 13 -2.63 -10.60 4.61
C LYS A 13 -2.45 -9.08 4.46
N TYR A 14 -2.77 -8.54 3.30
CA TYR A 14 -2.74 -7.10 3.07
C TYR A 14 -3.76 -6.38 3.96
N LYS A 15 -4.97 -6.89 4.04
CA LYS A 15 -6.04 -6.33 4.89
C LYS A 15 -5.60 -6.25 6.35
N LYS A 16 -5.02 -7.33 6.86
CA LYS A 16 -4.54 -7.38 8.26
C LYS A 16 -3.45 -6.33 8.51
N ALA A 17 -2.49 -6.22 7.60
CA ALA A 17 -1.43 -5.22 7.71
C ALA A 17 -2.00 -3.80 7.64
N LEU A 18 -2.93 -3.56 6.72
CA LEU A 18 -3.56 -2.25 6.54
C LEU A 18 -4.41 -1.86 7.76
N THR A 19 -5.08 -2.80 8.37
CA THR A 19 -5.82 -2.58 9.63
C THR A 19 -4.88 -2.05 10.71
N GLY A 20 -3.70 -2.65 10.87
CA GLY A 20 -2.70 -2.18 11.81
C GLY A 20 -2.17 -0.79 11.49
N PHE A 21 -1.97 -0.51 10.22
CA PHE A 21 -1.57 0.82 9.74
C PHE A 21 -2.65 1.85 10.04
N ASN A 22 -3.92 1.56 9.70
CA ASN A 22 -5.05 2.45 9.93
C ASN A 22 -5.22 2.81 11.42
N ARG A 23 -4.98 1.86 12.32
CA ARG A 23 -5.11 2.09 13.76
C ARG A 23 -4.16 3.16 14.29
N LEU A 24 -2.98 3.32 13.68
CA LEU A 24 -2.03 4.33 14.10
C LEU A 24 -2.51 5.76 13.82
N PHE A 25 -3.52 5.93 12.97
CA PHE A 25 -4.10 7.24 12.66
C PHE A 25 -5.30 7.58 13.55
N GLU A 26 -5.72 6.68 14.43
CA GLU A 26 -6.87 6.89 15.32
C GLU A 26 -6.52 7.74 16.56
N HIS A 27 -5.25 8.06 16.74
CA HIS A 27 -4.78 8.80 17.92
C HIS A 27 -4.60 10.28 17.61
N ASP A 28 -5.02 11.13 18.55
CA ASP A 28 -4.75 12.56 18.47
C ASP A 28 -3.31 12.82 18.95
N MET A 29 -2.44 13.12 18.01
CA MET A 29 -1.00 13.34 18.26
C MET A 29 -0.75 14.51 19.24
N ALA A 30 -1.68 15.46 19.32
CA ALA A 30 -1.55 16.60 20.22
C ALA A 30 -1.64 16.21 21.71
N LEU A 31 -2.18 15.02 22.01
CA LEU A 31 -2.30 14.51 23.38
C LEU A 31 -1.04 13.83 23.91
N PHE A 32 -0.04 13.64 23.05
CA PHE A 32 1.19 12.91 23.40
C PHE A 32 2.40 13.83 23.46
N ASP A 33 3.39 13.46 24.26
CA ASP A 33 4.65 14.17 24.27
C ASP A 33 5.44 13.91 22.97
N PRO A 34 6.47 14.73 22.66
CA PRO A 34 7.20 14.59 21.41
C PRO A 34 7.85 13.23 21.19
N VAL A 35 8.26 12.55 22.26
CA VAL A 35 8.89 11.22 22.13
C VAL A 35 7.88 10.19 21.66
N ILE A 36 6.68 10.19 22.23
CA ILE A 36 5.60 9.27 21.85
C ILE A 36 5.11 9.59 20.44
N THR A 37 4.94 10.87 20.10
CA THR A 37 4.55 11.31 18.76
C THR A 37 5.55 10.81 17.72
N ASP A 38 6.85 10.96 17.99
CA ASP A 38 7.90 10.48 17.10
C ASP A 38 7.83 8.97 16.91
N ALA A 39 7.61 8.21 17.99
CA ALA A 39 7.48 6.76 17.91
C ALA A 39 6.27 6.34 17.06
N ILE A 40 5.14 7.04 17.18
CA ILE A 40 3.95 6.76 16.37
C ILE A 40 4.23 7.06 14.89
N MET A 41 4.86 8.19 14.58
CA MET A 41 5.21 8.55 13.21
C MET A 41 6.14 7.52 12.57
N ASN A 42 7.14 7.07 13.30
CA ASN A 42 8.05 6.02 12.83
C ASN A 42 7.31 4.70 12.61
N GLY A 43 6.38 4.35 13.50
CA GLY A 43 5.52 3.18 13.34
C GLY A 43 4.64 3.27 12.11
N GLN A 44 4.08 4.45 11.83
CA GLN A 44 3.27 4.69 10.63
C GLN A 44 4.11 4.49 9.36
N LEU A 45 5.33 5.02 9.32
CA LEU A 45 6.22 4.86 8.15
C LEU A 45 6.62 3.40 7.95
N GLN A 46 6.95 2.69 9.03
CA GLN A 46 7.31 1.28 8.95
C GLN A 46 6.14 0.43 8.42
N LYS A 47 4.94 0.66 8.93
CA LYS A 47 3.76 -0.05 8.45
C LYS A 47 3.38 0.35 7.02
N PHE A 48 3.62 1.59 6.64
CA PHE A 48 3.48 2.05 5.25
C PHE A 48 4.35 1.20 4.31
N GLU A 49 5.62 1.01 4.64
CA GLU A 49 6.52 0.19 3.83
C GLU A 49 6.00 -1.24 3.69
N TYR A 50 5.60 -1.84 4.80
CA TYR A 50 5.09 -3.21 4.83
C TYR A 50 3.79 -3.34 4.02
N CYS A 51 2.85 -2.43 4.21
CA CYS A 51 1.59 -2.42 3.46
C CYS A 51 1.82 -2.24 1.96
N SER A 52 2.75 -1.36 1.60
CA SER A 52 3.11 -1.14 0.19
C SER A 52 3.60 -2.43 -0.47
N GLU A 53 4.44 -3.19 0.23
CA GLU A 53 4.95 -4.47 -0.26
C GLU A 53 3.83 -5.49 -0.47
N LEU A 54 2.95 -5.63 0.51
CA LEU A 54 1.83 -6.58 0.41
C LEU A 54 0.80 -6.16 -0.64
N MET A 55 0.59 -4.86 -0.79
CA MET A 55 -0.34 -4.31 -1.78
C MET A 55 0.05 -4.68 -3.20
N TRP A 56 1.28 -4.37 -3.60
CA TRP A 56 1.67 -4.63 -4.99
C TRP A 56 1.76 -6.13 -5.29
N LYS A 57 2.10 -6.95 -4.30
CA LYS A 57 2.12 -8.41 -4.46
C LYS A 57 0.72 -8.98 -4.67
N ALA A 58 -0.27 -8.47 -3.96
CA ALA A 58 -1.67 -8.85 -4.17
C ALA A 58 -2.16 -8.41 -5.56
N ILE A 59 -1.83 -7.19 -5.97
CA ILE A 59 -2.16 -6.67 -7.30
C ILE A 59 -1.52 -7.54 -8.38
N ARG A 60 -0.25 -7.88 -8.24
CA ARG A 60 0.46 -8.74 -9.19
C ARG A 60 -0.24 -10.08 -9.37
N LEU A 61 -0.66 -10.67 -8.26
CA LEU A 61 -1.34 -11.97 -8.30
C LEU A 61 -2.69 -11.85 -9.01
N LEU A 62 -3.45 -10.78 -8.74
CA LEU A 62 -4.71 -10.50 -9.44
C LEU A 62 -4.49 -10.40 -10.97
N ILE A 63 -3.54 -9.59 -11.37
CA ILE A 63 -3.24 -9.35 -12.79
C ILE A 63 -2.82 -10.65 -13.49
N ARG A 64 -2.00 -11.46 -12.83
CA ARG A 64 -1.57 -12.76 -13.39
C ARG A 64 -2.73 -13.72 -13.54
N GLN A 65 -3.55 -13.86 -12.53
CA GLN A 65 -4.59 -14.89 -12.50
C GLN A 65 -5.82 -14.48 -13.29
N ARG A 66 -6.23 -13.23 -13.21
CA ARG A 66 -7.45 -12.77 -13.88
C ARG A 66 -7.19 -12.24 -15.29
N ASN A 67 -6.14 -11.47 -15.47
CA ASN A 67 -5.88 -10.78 -16.75
C ASN A 67 -4.83 -11.48 -17.60
N LYS A 68 -4.19 -12.53 -17.07
CA LYS A 68 -3.20 -13.36 -17.78
C LYS A 68 -1.98 -12.56 -18.25
N ILE A 69 -1.61 -11.54 -17.50
CA ILE A 69 -0.42 -10.73 -17.70
C ILE A 69 0.51 -10.98 -16.53
N SER A 70 1.82 -11.07 -16.75
CA SER A 70 2.81 -11.32 -15.69
C SER A 70 3.67 -10.07 -15.46
N PRO A 71 3.27 -9.18 -14.55
CA PRO A 71 4.07 -7.99 -14.23
C PRO A 71 5.42 -8.41 -13.65
N LYS A 72 6.49 -7.73 -14.07
CA LYS A 72 7.86 -8.07 -13.67
C LYS A 72 8.38 -7.22 -12.51
N SER A 73 7.66 -6.18 -12.13
CA SER A 73 8.09 -5.25 -11.09
C SER A 73 6.87 -4.67 -10.39
N PRO A 74 7.04 -4.05 -9.21
CA PRO A 74 5.94 -3.32 -8.57
C PRO A 74 5.33 -2.26 -9.47
N ARG A 75 6.17 -1.52 -10.18
CA ARG A 75 5.73 -0.46 -11.09
C ARG A 75 4.90 -1.03 -12.24
N ASP A 76 5.33 -2.14 -12.84
CA ASP A 76 4.58 -2.83 -13.88
C ASP A 76 3.23 -3.33 -13.36
N ALA A 77 3.19 -3.86 -12.15
CA ALA A 77 1.95 -4.33 -11.54
C ALA A 77 0.93 -3.20 -11.41
N VAL A 78 1.36 -2.04 -10.92
CA VAL A 78 0.49 -0.87 -10.78
C VAL A 78 0.05 -0.34 -12.14
N LYS A 79 0.96 -0.32 -13.11
CA LYS A 79 0.65 0.10 -14.47
C LYS A 79 -0.43 -0.78 -15.10
N GLU A 80 -0.30 -2.10 -14.97
CA GLU A 80 -1.29 -3.03 -15.51
C GLU A 80 -2.61 -2.95 -14.74
N PHE A 81 -2.56 -2.69 -13.45
CA PHE A 81 -3.75 -2.47 -12.64
C PHE A 81 -4.56 -1.28 -13.16
N PHE A 82 -3.87 -0.21 -13.54
CA PHE A 82 -4.48 0.94 -14.19
C PHE A 82 -4.97 0.61 -15.60
N ASN A 83 -4.14 -0.01 -16.42
CA ASN A 83 -4.49 -0.34 -17.81
C ASN A 83 -5.68 -1.28 -17.92
N CYS A 84 -5.85 -2.18 -16.96
CA CYS A 84 -6.98 -3.10 -16.90
C CYS A 84 -8.26 -2.46 -16.33
N GLY A 85 -8.21 -1.18 -15.96
CA GLY A 85 -9.40 -0.43 -15.56
C GLY A 85 -9.79 -0.52 -14.11
N TYR A 86 -8.92 -1.06 -13.23
CA TYR A 86 -9.26 -1.21 -11.81
C TYR A 86 -9.18 0.09 -11.03
N ILE A 87 -8.35 1.02 -11.45
CA ILE A 87 -8.14 2.32 -10.79
C ILE A 87 -8.20 3.46 -11.80
N ASN A 88 -8.47 4.67 -11.31
CA ASN A 88 -8.44 5.88 -12.13
C ASN A 88 -7.03 6.49 -12.17
N SER A 89 -6.86 7.54 -12.98
CA SER A 89 -5.55 8.18 -13.17
C SER A 89 -5.02 8.82 -11.88
N SER A 90 -5.89 9.39 -11.06
CA SER A 90 -5.50 9.99 -9.77
C SER A 90 -4.97 8.93 -8.81
N GLN A 91 -5.65 7.80 -8.70
CA GLN A 91 -5.20 6.66 -7.89
C GLN A 91 -3.88 6.11 -8.43
N TYR A 92 -3.75 6.01 -9.74
CA TYR A 92 -2.51 5.54 -10.38
C TYR A 92 -1.31 6.43 -10.01
N GLU A 93 -1.46 7.74 -10.15
CA GLU A 93 -0.39 8.69 -9.82
C GLU A 93 0.03 8.56 -8.35
N THR A 94 -0.95 8.46 -7.44
CA THR A 94 -0.67 8.27 -6.02
C THR A 94 0.04 6.95 -5.76
N MET A 95 -0.37 5.87 -6.42
CA MET A 95 0.27 4.56 -6.25
C MET A 95 1.72 4.55 -6.76
N ILE A 96 2.01 5.24 -7.84
CA ILE A 96 3.39 5.39 -8.31
C ILE A 96 4.21 6.16 -7.28
N GLN A 97 3.64 7.22 -6.68
CA GLN A 97 4.31 7.96 -5.61
C GLN A 97 4.55 7.09 -4.37
N ILE A 98 3.60 6.20 -4.03
CA ILE A 98 3.77 5.23 -2.95
C ILE A 98 5.01 4.38 -3.20
N LEU A 99 5.17 3.85 -4.41
CA LEU A 99 6.32 3.01 -4.75
C LEU A 99 7.63 3.80 -4.68
N ASP A 100 7.64 5.02 -5.18
CA ASP A 100 8.84 5.87 -5.15
C ASP A 100 9.23 6.23 -3.72
N ASP A 101 8.26 6.58 -2.88
CA ASP A 101 8.51 6.96 -1.48
C ASP A 101 8.95 5.75 -0.64
N ARG A 102 8.36 4.59 -0.89
CA ARG A 102 8.79 3.35 -0.24
C ARG A 102 10.26 3.06 -0.56
N ASN A 103 10.66 3.24 -1.82
CA ASN A 103 12.05 3.06 -2.22
C ASN A 103 12.98 4.05 -1.54
N LYS A 104 12.58 5.31 -1.41
CA LYS A 104 13.36 6.33 -0.68
C LYS A 104 13.60 5.94 0.76
N LEU A 105 12.58 5.45 1.46
CA LEU A 105 12.69 5.02 2.85
C LEU A 105 13.60 3.80 3.02
N SER A 106 13.64 2.93 2.03
CA SER A 106 14.45 1.69 2.08
C SER A 106 15.94 1.93 1.86
N HIS A 107 16.31 3.01 1.16
CA HIS A 107 17.69 3.23 0.73
C HIS A 107 18.44 4.29 1.53
N VAL A 108 17.74 5.21 2.18
CA VAL A 108 18.38 6.35 2.87
C VAL A 108 17.71 6.59 4.21
N TYR A 109 18.49 6.52 5.29
CA TYR A 109 18.06 7.02 6.59
C TYR A 109 18.35 8.53 6.65
N ASN A 110 17.31 9.36 6.44
CA ASN A 110 17.44 10.80 6.37
C ASN A 110 16.14 11.44 6.88
N GLU A 111 16.26 12.35 7.86
CA GLU A 111 15.09 13.01 8.44
C GLU A 111 14.29 13.83 7.43
N ASP A 112 14.97 14.46 6.46
CA ASP A 112 14.30 15.24 5.42
C ASP A 112 13.44 14.34 4.53
N VAL A 113 13.95 13.15 4.19
CA VAL A 113 13.18 12.14 3.44
C VAL A 113 11.99 11.66 4.25
N PHE A 114 12.19 11.39 5.54
CA PHE A 114 11.10 10.97 6.43
C PHE A 114 10.00 12.02 6.50
N THR A 115 10.36 13.28 6.67
CA THR A 115 9.42 14.39 6.73
C THR A 115 8.67 14.53 5.40
N GLU A 116 9.38 14.42 4.29
CA GLU A 116 8.80 14.49 2.95
C GLU A 116 7.76 13.39 2.73
N VAL A 117 8.14 12.14 2.99
CA VAL A 117 7.24 11.00 2.82
C VAL A 117 6.06 11.09 3.79
N TYR A 118 6.33 11.45 5.04
CA TYR A 118 5.28 11.58 6.04
C TYR A 118 4.23 12.63 5.65
N SER A 119 4.62 13.69 4.97
CA SER A 119 3.69 14.71 4.50
C SER A 119 2.63 14.17 3.54
N ARG A 120 2.91 13.04 2.89
CA ARG A 120 2.00 12.40 1.93
C ARG A 120 1.27 11.17 2.49
N ILE A 121 1.58 10.76 3.74
CA ILE A 121 1.11 9.48 4.26
C ILE A 121 -0.41 9.39 4.38
N GLY A 122 -1.08 10.51 4.63
CA GLY A 122 -2.55 10.57 4.69
C GLY A 122 -3.20 10.25 3.34
N GLU A 123 -2.66 10.78 2.26
CA GLU A 123 -3.13 10.49 0.90
C GLU A 123 -2.87 9.03 0.54
N PHE A 124 -1.73 8.51 0.94
CA PHE A 124 -1.36 7.11 0.71
C PHE A 124 -2.32 6.16 1.42
N LYS A 125 -2.67 6.47 2.65
CA LYS A 125 -3.64 5.69 3.44
C LYS A 125 -4.98 5.58 2.71
N VAL A 126 -5.49 6.69 2.17
CA VAL A 126 -6.75 6.71 1.43
C VAL A 126 -6.69 5.76 0.23
N VAL A 127 -5.66 5.87 -0.60
CA VAL A 127 -5.52 5.04 -1.79
C VAL A 127 -5.29 3.57 -1.44
N MET A 128 -4.51 3.29 -0.41
CA MET A 128 -4.30 1.90 0.06
C MET A 128 -5.61 1.25 0.49
N ASN A 129 -6.49 1.99 1.15
CA ASN A 129 -7.81 1.50 1.53
C ASN A 129 -8.73 1.33 0.32
N ASP A 130 -8.68 2.24 -0.66
CA ASP A 130 -9.40 2.10 -1.93
C ASP A 130 -8.98 0.81 -2.65
N VAL A 131 -7.67 0.56 -2.71
CA VAL A 131 -7.14 -0.64 -3.35
C VAL A 131 -7.65 -1.91 -2.65
N LEU A 132 -7.67 -1.93 -1.32
CA LEU A 132 -8.21 -3.09 -0.59
C LEU A 132 -9.66 -3.36 -0.98
N THR A 133 -10.49 -2.32 -1.04
CA THR A 133 -11.88 -2.43 -1.46
C THR A 133 -12.01 -3.02 -2.85
N ILE A 134 -11.17 -2.58 -3.79
CA ILE A 134 -11.16 -3.10 -5.16
C ILE A 134 -10.76 -4.58 -5.17
N LEU A 135 -9.69 -4.93 -4.45
CA LEU A 135 -9.19 -6.31 -4.41
C LEU A 135 -10.20 -7.27 -3.81
N GLU A 136 -10.96 -6.82 -2.82
CA GLU A 136 -11.99 -7.65 -2.17
C GLU A 136 -13.20 -7.89 -3.06
N LYS A 137 -13.50 -6.97 -3.98
CA LYS A 137 -14.64 -7.09 -4.91
C LYS A 137 -14.35 -7.96 -6.12
N VAL A 138 -13.08 -8.17 -6.45
CA VAL A 138 -12.71 -8.94 -7.64
C VAL A 138 -12.77 -10.42 -7.33
N SER A 139 -13.45 -11.17 -8.22
CA SER A 139 -13.52 -12.62 -8.14
C SER A 139 -12.49 -13.25 -9.08
N ILE A 140 -11.77 -14.25 -8.58
CA ILE A 140 -10.85 -15.07 -9.36
C ILE A 140 -11.43 -16.47 -9.45
N ASP A 141 -12.15 -16.72 -10.51
CA ASP A 141 -12.75 -18.03 -10.77
C ASP A 141 -12.27 -18.60 -12.09
#